data_61f99a26556394c2d059da907c1b7f41
#
_entry.id   61f99a26556394c2d059da907c1b7f41
#
_cell.length_a   1.000
_cell.length_b   1.000
_cell.length_c   1.000
_cell.angle_alpha   90.00
_cell.angle_beta   90.00
_cell.angle_gamma   90.00
#
_symmetry.space_group_name_H-M   'P 1'
#
loop_
_entity.id
_entity.type
_entity.pdbx_description
1 polymer ?
#
loop_
_entity_poly.entity_id
_entity_poly.type
_entity_poly.pdbx_seq_one_letter_code
_entity_poly.pdbx_strand_id
1 'polypeptide(L)'
;MSEDKYSILLPTYNERENLPVITWLLCKYLDEAGIKFEIIVIDDGSPDGTLDIAKQLQGIYGEEKIVLRPRAKKLGLGTAYIHGIKHATGNYVIIMDADLSHHPKFIPEMIVKQKEGNYDLVSGTRYSGSGGVFGWDLKRKIISRGANYVTQILLRPGASDLTGSFRLYRKDVLQKLVESCVSKGYVFQMEMVVRARQFGYTIGEVPISFVDRVYGESKLGGSEIIGFVKGLVYLFATT
;
A
#
# COMPACT_ATOMS: atom_id res chain seq x y z
N MET A 1 -17.93 4.09 22.25
CA MET A 1 -17.12 4.36 21.03
C MET A 1 -17.22 3.12 20.18
N SER A 2 -17.57 3.24 18.90
CA SER A 2 -17.54 2.08 18.00
C SER A 2 -16.11 1.52 17.93
N GLU A 3 -16.00 0.21 17.98
CA GLU A 3 -14.72 -0.49 17.86
C GLU A 3 -14.11 -0.20 16.49
N ASP A 4 -12.79 0.10 16.44
CA ASP A 4 -12.09 0.38 15.18
C ASP A 4 -12.10 -0.85 14.27
N LYS A 5 -12.45 -0.66 13.00
CA LYS A 5 -12.39 -1.67 11.95
C LYS A 5 -11.41 -1.23 10.86
N TYR A 6 -10.62 -2.17 10.36
CA TYR A 6 -9.57 -1.96 9.37
C TYR A 6 -9.91 -2.65 8.06
N SER A 7 -9.96 -1.89 6.96
CA SER A 7 -10.16 -2.43 5.62
C SER A 7 -8.81 -2.52 4.91
N ILE A 8 -8.38 -3.74 4.57
CA ILE A 8 -7.12 -3.96 3.86
C ILE A 8 -7.40 -3.97 2.36
N LEU A 9 -6.89 -2.98 1.62
CA LEU A 9 -6.97 -2.95 0.16
C LEU A 9 -5.81 -3.76 -0.41
N LEU A 10 -6.14 -4.84 -1.10
CA LEU A 10 -5.21 -5.80 -1.66
C LEU A 10 -5.41 -5.88 -3.19
N PRO A 11 -4.78 -4.99 -3.99
CA PRO A 11 -4.82 -5.07 -5.43
C PRO A 11 -4.05 -6.31 -5.91
N THR A 12 -4.63 -7.06 -6.85
CA THR A 12 -4.02 -8.25 -7.42
C THR A 12 -3.96 -8.19 -8.95
N TYR A 13 -2.87 -8.68 -9.51
CA TYR A 13 -2.72 -8.99 -10.92
C TYR A 13 -1.64 -10.06 -11.11
N ASN A 14 -2.06 -11.29 -11.46
CA ASN A 14 -1.19 -12.48 -11.52
C ASN A 14 -0.54 -12.78 -10.16
N GLU A 15 -1.37 -12.97 -9.15
CA GLU A 15 -0.95 -13.25 -7.76
C GLU A 15 -1.51 -14.58 -7.24
N ARG A 16 -1.77 -15.54 -8.15
CA ARG A 16 -2.39 -16.83 -7.83
C ARG A 16 -1.69 -17.58 -6.71
N GLU A 17 -0.37 -17.64 -6.73
CA GLU A 17 0.45 -18.34 -5.74
C GLU A 17 0.62 -17.55 -4.45
N ASN A 18 0.65 -16.24 -4.54
CA ASN A 18 0.86 -15.35 -3.39
C ASN A 18 -0.40 -15.13 -2.56
N LEU A 19 -1.57 -15.05 -3.23
CA LEU A 19 -2.82 -14.67 -2.59
C LEU A 19 -3.24 -15.57 -1.42
N PRO A 20 -3.13 -16.90 -1.47
CA PRO A 20 -3.45 -17.75 -0.33
C PRO A 20 -2.55 -17.49 0.87
N VAL A 21 -1.25 -17.30 0.64
CA VAL A 21 -0.25 -17.10 1.69
C VAL A 21 -0.46 -15.75 2.37
N ILE A 22 -0.62 -14.67 1.58
CA ILE A 22 -0.82 -13.33 2.16
C ILE A 22 -2.14 -13.24 2.92
N THR A 23 -3.21 -13.88 2.42
CA THR A 23 -4.51 -13.93 3.11
C THR A 23 -4.39 -14.67 4.44
N TRP A 24 -3.72 -15.83 4.46
CA TRP A 24 -3.47 -16.57 5.70
C TRP A 24 -2.66 -15.76 6.70
N LEU A 25 -1.58 -15.10 6.27
CA LEU A 25 -0.76 -14.25 7.13
C LEU A 25 -1.57 -13.07 7.70
N LEU A 26 -2.40 -12.41 6.88
CA LEU A 26 -3.28 -11.35 7.35
C LEU A 26 -4.22 -11.84 8.43
N CYS A 27 -4.94 -12.94 8.18
CA CYS A 27 -5.84 -13.52 9.16
C CYS A 27 -5.09 -13.91 10.44
N LYS A 28 -3.93 -14.60 10.33
CA LYS A 28 -3.13 -14.99 11.48
C LYS A 28 -2.76 -13.81 12.37
N TYR A 29 -2.06 -12.80 11.82
CA TYR A 29 -1.53 -11.72 12.64
C TYR A 29 -2.62 -10.76 13.16
N LEU A 30 -3.71 -10.56 12.42
CA LEU A 30 -4.77 -9.66 12.84
C LEU A 30 -5.75 -10.32 13.82
N ASP A 31 -6.07 -11.61 13.63
CA ASP A 31 -6.88 -12.37 14.58
C ASP A 31 -6.12 -12.57 15.92
N GLU A 32 -4.81 -12.90 15.87
CA GLU A 32 -3.95 -13.00 17.07
C GLU A 32 -3.87 -11.67 17.85
N ALA A 33 -3.91 -10.54 17.15
CA ALA A 33 -3.90 -9.21 17.75
C ALA A 33 -5.31 -8.70 18.17
N GLY A 34 -6.36 -9.49 17.96
CA GLY A 34 -7.75 -9.09 18.27
C GLY A 34 -8.25 -7.91 17.44
N ILE A 35 -7.72 -7.72 16.23
CA ILE A 35 -8.05 -6.60 15.35
C ILE A 35 -9.26 -6.98 14.49
N LYS A 36 -10.29 -6.13 14.46
CA LYS A 36 -11.44 -6.28 13.57
C LYS A 36 -11.10 -5.78 12.18
N PHE A 37 -11.19 -6.65 11.17
CA PHE A 37 -10.77 -6.33 9.81
C PHE A 37 -11.60 -7.00 8.72
N GLU A 38 -11.41 -6.52 7.49
CA GLU A 38 -11.84 -7.13 6.24
C GLU A 38 -10.73 -6.98 5.19
N ILE A 39 -10.63 -7.91 4.26
CA ILE A 39 -9.68 -7.88 3.15
C ILE A 39 -10.46 -7.66 1.86
N ILE A 40 -10.18 -6.56 1.17
CA ILE A 40 -10.83 -6.22 -0.09
C ILE A 40 -9.86 -6.57 -1.22
N VAL A 41 -10.10 -7.70 -1.85
CA VAL A 41 -9.32 -8.18 -3.00
C VAL A 41 -9.82 -7.50 -4.26
N ILE A 42 -8.93 -6.73 -4.91
CA ILE A 42 -9.24 -5.95 -6.11
C ILE A 42 -8.45 -6.58 -7.27
N ASP A 43 -9.06 -7.56 -7.92
CA ASP A 43 -8.42 -8.26 -9.05
C ASP A 43 -8.59 -7.50 -10.36
N ASP A 44 -7.48 -7.21 -11.04
CA ASP A 44 -7.41 -6.43 -12.26
C ASP A 44 -7.53 -7.28 -13.54
N GLY A 45 -8.40 -8.30 -13.52
CA GLY A 45 -8.61 -9.19 -14.63
C GLY A 45 -7.44 -10.13 -14.87
N SER A 46 -6.94 -10.76 -13.81
CA SER A 46 -5.80 -11.69 -13.86
C SER A 46 -6.10 -12.91 -14.74
N PRO A 47 -5.25 -13.21 -15.74
CA PRO A 47 -5.44 -14.38 -16.61
C PRO A 47 -4.97 -15.69 -15.98
N ASP A 48 -4.25 -15.68 -14.86
CA ASP A 48 -3.61 -16.83 -14.20
C ASP A 48 -4.53 -17.62 -13.26
N GLY A 49 -5.80 -17.18 -13.09
CA GLY A 49 -6.75 -17.78 -12.16
C GLY A 49 -6.71 -17.20 -10.74
N THR A 50 -6.07 -16.06 -10.53
CA THR A 50 -6.07 -15.35 -9.25
C THR A 50 -7.48 -15.14 -8.69
N LEU A 51 -8.44 -14.73 -9.53
CA LEU A 51 -9.83 -14.51 -9.10
C LEU A 51 -10.50 -15.78 -8.61
N ASP A 52 -10.21 -16.94 -9.20
CA ASP A 52 -10.80 -18.21 -8.76
C ASP A 52 -10.24 -18.64 -7.39
N ILE A 53 -8.96 -18.39 -7.15
CA ILE A 53 -8.36 -18.54 -5.81
C ILE A 53 -9.02 -17.60 -4.81
N ALA A 54 -9.24 -16.34 -5.19
CA ALA A 54 -9.92 -15.36 -4.32
C ALA A 54 -11.33 -15.83 -3.92
N LYS A 55 -12.12 -16.42 -4.84
CA LYS A 55 -13.44 -17.01 -4.55
C LYS A 55 -13.33 -18.19 -3.58
N GLN A 56 -12.33 -19.06 -3.74
CA GLN A 56 -12.10 -20.17 -2.82
C GLN A 56 -11.76 -19.66 -1.41
N LEU A 57 -10.89 -18.65 -1.30
CA LEU A 57 -10.56 -18.02 -0.01
C LEU A 57 -11.79 -17.36 0.62
N GLN A 58 -12.65 -16.71 -0.18
CA GLN A 58 -13.91 -16.17 0.31
C GLN A 58 -14.82 -17.27 0.88
N GLY A 59 -14.90 -18.43 0.22
CA GLY A 59 -15.64 -19.59 0.72
C GLY A 59 -15.10 -20.15 2.04
N ILE A 60 -13.79 -20.06 2.28
CA ILE A 60 -13.11 -20.54 3.50
C ILE A 60 -13.27 -19.54 4.66
N TYR A 61 -13.01 -18.26 4.43
CA TYR A 61 -12.93 -17.23 5.46
C TYR A 61 -14.24 -16.44 5.65
N GLY A 62 -15.20 -16.58 4.74
CA GLY A 62 -16.48 -15.87 4.74
C GLY A 62 -16.45 -14.55 3.96
N GLU A 63 -17.63 -14.16 3.44
CA GLU A 63 -17.82 -12.95 2.62
C GLU A 63 -17.62 -11.65 3.41
N GLU A 64 -17.83 -11.69 4.72
CA GLU A 64 -17.60 -10.55 5.60
C GLU A 64 -16.11 -10.25 5.80
N LYS A 65 -15.26 -11.30 5.76
CA LYS A 65 -13.82 -11.19 5.94
C LYS A 65 -13.08 -10.98 4.60
N ILE A 66 -13.52 -11.66 3.52
CA ILE A 66 -12.95 -11.54 2.17
C ILE A 66 -13.98 -10.93 1.23
N VAL A 67 -13.76 -9.70 0.84
CA VAL A 67 -14.65 -8.93 -0.04
C VAL A 67 -14.04 -8.87 -1.44
N LEU A 68 -14.69 -9.46 -2.43
CA LEU A 68 -14.19 -9.49 -3.81
C LEU A 68 -14.71 -8.30 -4.63
N ARG A 69 -13.80 -7.60 -5.28
CA ARG A 69 -14.11 -6.45 -6.14
C ARG A 69 -13.30 -6.51 -7.45
N PRO A 70 -13.61 -7.50 -8.32
CA PRO A 70 -12.89 -7.65 -9.59
C PRO A 70 -13.16 -6.49 -10.54
N ARG A 71 -12.17 -6.17 -11.36
CA ARG A 71 -12.24 -5.18 -12.43
C ARG A 71 -11.99 -5.86 -13.78
N ALA A 72 -12.53 -5.30 -14.85
CA ALA A 72 -12.45 -5.90 -16.19
C ALA A 72 -11.01 -5.94 -16.76
N LYS A 73 -10.12 -5.00 -16.30
CA LYS A 73 -8.75 -4.89 -16.79
C LYS A 73 -7.88 -4.04 -15.85
N LYS A 74 -6.56 -4.14 -16.03
CA LYS A 74 -5.57 -3.32 -15.34
C LYS A 74 -5.66 -1.85 -15.78
N LEU A 75 -6.02 -0.96 -14.84
CA LEU A 75 -6.20 0.49 -15.08
C LEU A 75 -5.20 1.36 -14.30
N GLY A 76 -4.22 0.73 -13.65
CA GLY A 76 -3.24 1.38 -12.79
C GLY A 76 -3.59 1.33 -11.31
N LEU A 77 -2.55 1.33 -10.48
CA LEU A 77 -2.63 1.08 -9.04
C LEU A 77 -3.52 2.10 -8.30
N GLY A 78 -3.37 3.40 -8.59
CA GLY A 78 -4.19 4.44 -7.98
C GLY A 78 -5.68 4.25 -8.24
N THR A 79 -6.05 3.78 -9.44
CA THR A 79 -7.47 3.49 -9.77
C THR A 79 -8.00 2.26 -9.02
N ALA A 80 -7.14 1.31 -8.65
CA ALA A 80 -7.53 0.18 -7.80
C ALA A 80 -7.89 0.66 -6.39
N TYR A 81 -7.11 1.56 -5.82
CA TYR A 81 -7.43 2.14 -4.51
C TYR A 81 -8.70 2.98 -4.53
N ILE A 82 -8.90 3.83 -5.56
CA ILE A 82 -10.16 4.59 -5.74
C ILE A 82 -11.37 3.64 -5.84
N HIS A 83 -11.20 2.50 -6.49
CA HIS A 83 -12.25 1.49 -6.57
C HIS A 83 -12.48 0.81 -5.20
N GLY A 84 -11.43 0.36 -4.56
CA GLY A 84 -11.50 -0.40 -3.31
C GLY A 84 -12.04 0.40 -2.13
N ILE A 85 -11.66 1.68 -1.98
CA ILE A 85 -12.10 2.51 -0.85
C ILE A 85 -13.62 2.70 -0.80
N LYS A 86 -14.31 2.66 -1.93
CA LYS A 86 -15.77 2.74 -2.01
C LYS A 86 -16.47 1.57 -1.32
N HIS A 87 -15.77 0.46 -1.18
CA HIS A 87 -16.26 -0.77 -0.57
C HIS A 87 -15.72 -1.01 0.84
N ALA A 88 -14.79 -0.18 1.29
CA ALA A 88 -14.24 -0.26 2.64
C ALA A 88 -15.29 0.13 3.67
N THR A 89 -15.54 -0.76 4.64
CA THR A 89 -16.50 -0.50 5.74
C THR A 89 -15.80 -0.09 7.02
N GLY A 90 -14.48 -0.27 7.12
CA GLY A 90 -13.67 0.18 8.26
C GLY A 90 -13.50 1.70 8.30
N ASN A 91 -13.25 2.23 9.49
CA ASN A 91 -12.87 3.64 9.71
C ASN A 91 -11.39 3.89 9.42
N TYR A 92 -10.59 2.83 9.33
CA TYR A 92 -9.20 2.86 8.86
C TYR A 92 -9.02 1.99 7.63
N VAL A 93 -8.08 2.36 6.77
CA VAL A 93 -7.75 1.63 5.54
C VAL A 93 -6.26 1.36 5.49
N ILE A 94 -5.89 0.11 5.21
CA ILE A 94 -4.51 -0.30 5.01
C ILE A 94 -4.33 -0.64 3.54
N ILE A 95 -3.31 -0.05 2.93
CA ILE A 95 -2.89 -0.36 1.57
C ILE A 95 -1.63 -1.23 1.65
N MET A 96 -1.63 -2.36 0.94
CA MET A 96 -0.45 -3.22 0.83
C MET A 96 -0.45 -4.02 -0.48
N ASP A 97 0.72 -4.49 -0.88
CA ASP A 97 0.87 -5.35 -2.06
C ASP A 97 0.62 -6.82 -1.70
N ALA A 98 0.13 -7.61 -2.67
CA ALA A 98 -0.21 -9.02 -2.47
C ALA A 98 0.99 -9.97 -2.70
N ASP A 99 2.14 -9.48 -3.12
CA ASP A 99 3.30 -10.24 -3.58
C ASP A 99 4.27 -10.72 -2.47
N LEU A 100 3.81 -10.70 -1.21
CA LEU A 100 4.54 -11.07 0.00
C LEU A 100 5.73 -10.16 0.35
N SER A 101 5.96 -9.07 -0.39
CA SER A 101 7.01 -8.11 -0.07
C SER A 101 6.71 -7.29 1.20
N HIS A 102 5.44 -7.12 1.52
CA HIS A 102 4.94 -6.48 2.73
C HIS A 102 4.45 -7.54 3.72
N HIS A 103 5.13 -7.68 4.85
CA HIS A 103 4.74 -8.69 5.84
C HIS A 103 3.66 -8.15 6.79
N PRO A 104 2.50 -8.84 6.94
CA PRO A 104 1.38 -8.39 7.79
C PRO A 104 1.71 -8.20 9.27
N LYS A 105 2.79 -8.80 9.78
CA LYS A 105 3.23 -8.63 11.18
C LYS A 105 3.44 -7.17 11.60
N PHE A 106 3.69 -6.27 10.66
CA PHE A 106 3.88 -4.84 10.93
C PHE A 106 2.57 -4.07 11.10
N ILE A 107 1.42 -4.65 10.73
CA ILE A 107 0.12 -3.96 10.84
C ILE A 107 -0.23 -3.63 12.30
N PRO A 108 -0.09 -4.54 13.27
CA PRO A 108 -0.33 -4.19 14.69
C PRO A 108 0.55 -3.03 15.17
N GLU A 109 1.84 -2.99 14.76
CA GLU A 109 2.75 -1.89 15.11
C GLU A 109 2.31 -0.56 14.48
N MET A 110 1.84 -0.58 13.23
CA MET A 110 1.29 0.61 12.56
C MET A 110 0.03 1.13 13.28
N ILE A 111 -0.82 0.22 13.76
CA ILE A 111 -2.02 0.58 14.52
C ILE A 111 -1.65 1.20 15.87
N VAL A 112 -0.71 0.61 16.60
CA VAL A 112 -0.20 1.18 17.86
C VAL A 112 0.38 2.57 17.61
N LYS A 113 1.24 2.71 16.61
CA LYS A 113 1.82 4.00 16.22
C LYS A 113 0.77 5.04 15.89
N GLN A 114 -0.25 4.65 15.12
CA GLN A 114 -1.36 5.53 14.75
C GLN A 114 -2.09 6.05 16.01
N LYS A 115 -2.39 5.16 16.95
CA LYS A 115 -3.13 5.51 18.18
C LYS A 115 -2.30 6.40 19.11
N GLU A 116 -1.01 6.09 19.31
CA GLU A 116 -0.12 6.87 20.16
C GLU A 116 0.00 8.34 19.73
N GLY A 117 0.17 8.59 18.44
CA GLY A 117 0.35 9.93 17.90
C GLY A 117 -0.91 10.52 17.28
N ASN A 118 -2.03 9.79 17.29
CA ASN A 118 -3.28 10.16 16.62
C ASN A 118 -3.06 10.56 15.15
N TYR A 119 -2.12 9.88 14.47
CA TYR A 119 -1.71 10.19 13.11
C TYR A 119 -2.84 9.99 12.10
N ASP A 120 -2.89 10.86 11.09
CA ASP A 120 -3.82 10.75 9.95
C ASP A 120 -3.43 9.62 9.01
N LEU A 121 -2.11 9.39 8.87
CA LEU A 121 -1.56 8.24 8.18
C LEU A 121 -0.28 7.73 8.87
N VAL A 122 -0.01 6.43 8.74
CA VAL A 122 1.24 5.80 9.17
C VAL A 122 1.85 5.07 7.97
N SER A 123 3.10 5.40 7.63
CA SER A 123 3.83 4.80 6.52
C SER A 123 4.83 3.76 7.01
N GLY A 124 4.81 2.57 6.42
CA GLY A 124 5.92 1.64 6.54
C GLY A 124 7.14 2.20 5.82
N THR A 125 8.28 2.27 6.51
CA THR A 125 9.51 2.79 5.93
C THR A 125 10.62 1.75 5.88
N ARG A 126 11.31 1.69 4.74
CA ARG A 126 12.49 0.84 4.49
C ARG A 126 13.79 1.55 4.80
N TYR A 127 13.75 2.86 5.05
CA TYR A 127 14.92 3.74 5.08
C TYR A 127 15.14 4.47 6.40
N SER A 128 14.32 4.20 7.39
CA SER A 128 14.44 4.77 8.74
C SER A 128 14.50 3.67 9.80
N GLY A 129 15.19 3.92 10.92
CA GLY A 129 15.32 3.00 12.04
C GLY A 129 15.89 1.64 11.66
N SER A 130 15.25 0.57 12.09
CA SER A 130 15.60 -0.83 11.77
C SER A 130 15.04 -1.32 10.43
N GLY A 131 14.48 -0.44 9.61
CA GLY A 131 13.93 -0.77 8.30
C GLY A 131 15.00 -1.25 7.32
N GLY A 132 14.60 -2.06 6.35
CA GLY A 132 15.54 -2.61 5.39
C GLY A 132 14.90 -3.20 4.15
N VAL A 133 15.75 -3.47 3.16
CA VAL A 133 15.38 -4.13 1.90
C VAL A 133 16.26 -5.36 1.72
N PHE A 134 15.62 -6.52 1.56
CA PHE A 134 16.26 -7.81 1.35
C PHE A 134 15.98 -8.31 -0.07
N GLY A 135 16.98 -8.96 -0.68
CA GLY A 135 16.86 -9.54 -2.04
C GLY A 135 17.17 -8.58 -3.19
N TRP A 136 17.15 -7.26 -3.00
CA TRP A 136 17.48 -6.32 -4.08
C TRP A 136 18.98 -6.26 -4.37
N ASP A 137 19.32 -6.13 -5.65
CA ASP A 137 20.66 -5.82 -6.07
C ASP A 137 21.09 -4.39 -5.65
N LEU A 138 22.38 -4.13 -5.72
CA LEU A 138 22.96 -2.84 -5.33
C LEU A 138 22.43 -1.68 -6.19
N LYS A 139 22.28 -1.91 -7.51
CA LYS A 139 21.78 -0.90 -8.46
C LYS A 139 20.37 -0.45 -8.10
N ARG A 140 19.46 -1.40 -7.83
CA ARG A 140 18.08 -1.11 -7.42
C ARG A 140 18.02 -0.38 -6.09
N LYS A 141 18.87 -0.75 -5.12
CA LYS A 141 18.99 -0.05 -3.82
C LYS A 141 19.42 1.41 -4.00
N ILE A 142 20.45 1.66 -4.83
CA ILE A 142 20.96 3.01 -5.11
C ILE A 142 19.88 3.85 -5.81
N ILE A 143 19.23 3.33 -6.84
CA ILE A 143 18.18 4.04 -7.57
C ILE A 143 17.02 4.41 -6.63
N SER A 144 16.54 3.47 -5.81
CA SER A 144 15.43 3.72 -4.90
C SER A 144 15.78 4.72 -3.80
N ARG A 145 16.98 4.61 -3.19
CA ARG A 145 17.46 5.60 -2.20
C ARG A 145 17.67 6.98 -2.82
N GLY A 146 18.26 7.03 -4.01
CA GLY A 146 18.46 8.28 -4.75
C GLY A 146 17.14 8.97 -5.09
N ALA A 147 16.16 8.22 -5.57
CA ALA A 147 14.81 8.75 -5.85
C ALA A 147 14.17 9.35 -4.58
N ASN A 148 14.21 8.62 -3.46
CA ASN A 148 13.69 9.13 -2.18
C ASN A 148 14.44 10.38 -1.72
N TYR A 149 15.78 10.38 -1.80
CA TYR A 149 16.63 11.51 -1.39
C TYR A 149 16.32 12.78 -2.21
N VAL A 150 16.27 12.67 -3.54
CA VAL A 150 15.94 13.81 -4.42
C VAL A 150 14.54 14.35 -4.11
N THR A 151 13.57 13.46 -3.92
CA THR A 151 12.20 13.87 -3.58
C THR A 151 12.13 14.57 -2.22
N GLN A 152 12.88 14.09 -1.21
CA GLN A 152 12.96 14.75 0.10
C GLN A 152 13.51 16.17 0.01
N ILE A 153 14.55 16.40 -0.80
CA ILE A 153 15.13 17.73 -0.98
C ILE A 153 14.14 18.66 -1.67
N LEU A 154 13.50 18.20 -2.76
CA LEU A 154 12.65 19.05 -3.60
C LEU A 154 11.29 19.31 -2.97
N LEU A 155 10.66 18.32 -2.37
CA LEU A 155 9.25 18.39 -1.95
C LEU A 155 9.05 18.40 -0.42
N ARG A 156 10.10 18.12 0.36
CA ARG A 156 10.09 18.07 1.84
C ARG A 156 8.84 17.39 2.43
N PRO A 157 8.51 16.18 2.00
CA PRO A 157 7.22 15.54 2.28
C PRO A 157 7.04 15.11 3.74
N GLY A 158 8.08 15.13 4.57
CA GLY A 158 8.01 14.75 5.98
C GLY A 158 7.96 13.24 6.23
N ALA A 159 8.29 12.42 5.23
CA ALA A 159 8.38 10.97 5.33
C ALA A 159 9.69 10.48 4.70
N SER A 160 10.28 9.41 5.24
CA SER A 160 11.56 8.87 4.79
C SER A 160 11.42 7.95 3.57
N ASP A 161 10.25 7.33 3.37
CA ASP A 161 9.95 6.41 2.25
C ASP A 161 8.71 6.85 1.47
N LEU A 162 8.94 7.37 0.27
CA LEU A 162 7.90 7.93 -0.59
C LEU A 162 7.42 6.97 -1.66
N THR A 163 8.18 5.92 -1.91
CA THR A 163 7.90 4.94 -2.96
C THR A 163 7.26 3.66 -2.43
N GLY A 164 7.23 3.48 -1.12
CA GLY A 164 6.53 2.37 -0.47
C GLY A 164 5.02 2.55 -0.53
N SER A 165 4.29 1.43 -0.72
CA SER A 165 2.82 1.39 -0.74
C SER A 165 2.22 0.94 0.59
N PHE A 166 2.99 0.35 1.49
CA PHE A 166 2.48 -0.20 2.75
C PHE A 166 2.17 0.91 3.75
N ARG A 167 0.90 1.28 3.84
CA ARG A 167 0.45 2.41 4.66
C ARG A 167 -0.92 2.19 5.28
N LEU A 168 -1.10 2.70 6.49
CA LEU A 168 -2.37 2.79 7.20
C LEU A 168 -2.87 4.24 7.16
N TYR A 169 -4.14 4.44 6.86
CA TYR A 169 -4.79 5.74 6.76
C TYR A 169 -6.08 5.78 7.57
N ARG A 170 -6.46 6.93 8.07
CA ARG A 170 -7.87 7.21 8.32
C ARG A 170 -8.62 7.17 6.98
N LYS A 171 -9.83 6.61 6.97
CA LYS A 171 -10.58 6.41 5.72
C LYS A 171 -10.90 7.73 5.01
N ASP A 172 -11.35 8.74 5.74
CA ASP A 172 -11.67 10.07 5.22
C ASP A 172 -10.43 10.77 4.62
N VAL A 173 -9.29 10.64 5.28
CA VAL A 173 -8.00 11.15 4.79
C VAL A 173 -7.61 10.46 3.49
N LEU A 174 -7.68 9.13 3.43
CA LEU A 174 -7.37 8.39 2.20
C LEU A 174 -8.29 8.80 1.05
N GLN A 175 -9.59 8.92 1.32
CA GLN A 175 -10.57 9.33 0.30
C GLN A 175 -10.21 10.69 -0.30
N LYS A 176 -9.93 11.68 0.54
CA LYS A 176 -9.53 13.02 0.07
C LYS A 176 -8.22 13.00 -0.71
N LEU A 177 -7.24 12.18 -0.27
CA LEU A 177 -5.96 12.04 -0.96
C LEU A 177 -6.12 11.42 -2.35
N VAL A 178 -6.85 10.29 -2.48
CA VAL A 178 -7.02 9.63 -3.78
C VAL A 178 -7.82 10.47 -4.77
N GLU A 179 -8.77 11.28 -4.29
CA GLU A 179 -9.54 12.21 -5.12
C GLU A 179 -8.68 13.40 -5.62
N SER A 180 -7.67 13.80 -4.84
CA SER A 180 -6.78 14.92 -5.18
C SER A 180 -5.60 14.53 -6.07
N CYS A 181 -5.25 13.24 -6.13
CA CYS A 181 -4.11 12.76 -6.92
C CYS A 181 -4.43 12.70 -8.42
N VAL A 182 -3.52 13.23 -9.23
CA VAL A 182 -3.58 13.21 -10.69
C VAL A 182 -2.89 11.96 -11.27
N SER A 183 -1.83 11.49 -10.61
CA SER A 183 -1.04 10.33 -11.03
C SER A 183 -1.81 9.03 -10.85
N LYS A 184 -1.59 8.05 -11.76
CA LYS A 184 -2.27 6.74 -11.71
C LYS A 184 -1.30 5.55 -11.56
N GLY A 185 -0.02 5.76 -11.83
CA GLY A 185 1.04 4.74 -11.79
C GLY A 185 1.86 4.77 -10.49
N TYR A 186 3.15 4.44 -10.58
CA TYR A 186 4.07 4.41 -9.41
C TYR A 186 4.23 5.76 -8.70
N VAL A 187 4.12 6.86 -9.44
CA VAL A 187 4.16 8.23 -8.90
C VAL A 187 3.05 8.48 -7.90
N PHE A 188 1.93 7.78 -8.03
CA PHE A 188 0.76 7.92 -7.14
C PHE A 188 1.14 7.79 -5.65
N GLN A 189 2.03 6.84 -5.31
CA GLN A 189 2.46 6.64 -3.92
C GLN A 189 3.21 7.86 -3.36
N MET A 190 4.08 8.46 -4.17
CA MET A 190 4.79 9.69 -3.83
C MET A 190 3.82 10.87 -3.73
N GLU A 191 2.95 11.04 -4.72
CA GLU A 191 1.97 12.13 -4.75
C GLU A 191 1.08 12.13 -3.51
N MET A 192 0.61 10.96 -3.07
CA MET A 192 -0.21 10.85 -1.86
C MET A 192 0.47 11.40 -0.60
N VAL A 193 1.77 11.13 -0.41
CA VAL A 193 2.51 11.65 0.76
C VAL A 193 2.73 13.15 0.65
N VAL A 194 3.08 13.64 -0.54
CA VAL A 194 3.26 15.08 -0.79
C VAL A 194 1.96 15.84 -0.53
N ARG A 195 0.84 15.33 -1.06
CA ARG A 195 -0.48 15.92 -0.83
C ARG A 195 -0.92 15.84 0.63
N ALA A 196 -0.62 14.74 1.31
CA ALA A 196 -0.89 14.62 2.74
C ALA A 196 -0.21 15.76 3.51
N ARG A 197 1.06 16.04 3.20
CA ARG A 197 1.79 17.16 3.80
C ARG A 197 1.18 18.51 3.46
N GLN A 198 0.76 18.73 2.20
CA GLN A 198 0.12 19.98 1.77
C GLN A 198 -1.21 20.24 2.49
N PHE A 199 -1.98 19.19 2.75
CA PHE A 199 -3.24 19.31 3.49
C PHE A 199 -3.05 19.41 5.01
N GLY A 200 -1.81 19.41 5.50
CA GLY A 200 -1.50 19.51 6.93
C GLY A 200 -1.73 18.21 7.70
N TYR A 201 -1.87 17.07 7.03
CA TYR A 201 -2.04 15.79 7.69
C TYR A 201 -0.78 15.33 8.40
N THR A 202 -0.97 14.69 9.55
CA THR A 202 0.11 14.14 10.38
C THR A 202 0.54 12.77 9.89
N ILE A 203 1.87 12.57 9.78
CA ILE A 203 2.47 11.35 9.24
C ILE A 203 3.31 10.68 10.31
N GLY A 204 2.98 9.44 10.68
CA GLY A 204 3.81 8.56 11.48
C GLY A 204 4.59 7.57 10.58
N GLU A 205 5.69 7.04 11.09
CA GLU A 205 6.47 6.02 10.38
C GLU A 205 6.74 4.82 11.28
N VAL A 206 6.69 3.63 10.67
CA VAL A 206 7.07 2.35 11.30
C VAL A 206 8.14 1.69 10.42
N PRO A 207 9.32 1.36 10.96
CA PRO A 207 10.34 0.64 10.23
C PRO A 207 9.83 -0.75 9.80
N ILE A 208 9.98 -1.08 8.52
CA ILE A 208 9.57 -2.38 7.97
C ILE A 208 10.73 -3.08 7.26
N SER A 209 10.71 -4.40 7.28
CA SER A 209 11.54 -5.23 6.39
C SER A 209 10.78 -5.51 5.12
N PHE A 210 11.29 -5.01 4.00
CA PHE A 210 10.78 -5.32 2.67
C PHE A 210 11.61 -6.46 2.08
N VAL A 211 10.93 -7.53 1.68
CA VAL A 211 11.58 -8.68 1.03
C VAL A 211 11.23 -8.63 -0.45
N ASP A 212 12.17 -8.96 -1.34
CA ASP A 212 11.82 -9.07 -2.76
C ASP A 212 10.75 -10.16 -2.93
N ARG A 213 9.87 -9.96 -3.92
CA ARG A 213 8.73 -10.86 -4.14
C ARG A 213 9.15 -12.32 -4.25
N VAL A 214 8.34 -13.22 -3.68
CA VAL A 214 8.62 -14.66 -3.69
C VAL A 214 8.31 -15.25 -5.06
N TYR A 215 7.19 -14.85 -5.66
CA TYR A 215 6.75 -15.29 -6.99
C TYR A 215 6.52 -14.10 -7.91
N GLY A 216 6.79 -14.27 -9.21
CA GLY A 216 6.58 -13.26 -10.24
C GLY A 216 7.80 -12.34 -10.48
N GLU A 217 7.73 -11.56 -11.56
CA GLU A 217 8.82 -10.66 -11.98
C GLU A 217 8.65 -9.24 -11.46
N SER A 218 9.76 -8.54 -11.25
CA SER A 218 9.75 -7.12 -10.86
C SER A 218 9.20 -6.26 -11.99
N LYS A 219 8.21 -5.43 -11.67
CA LYS A 219 7.55 -4.52 -12.62
C LYS A 219 8.29 -3.17 -12.77
N LEU A 220 9.47 -3.00 -12.16
CA LEU A 220 10.25 -1.76 -12.25
C LEU A 220 11.06 -1.73 -13.55
N GLY A 221 10.50 -1.13 -14.59
CA GLY A 221 11.14 -0.92 -15.90
C GLY A 221 11.62 0.52 -16.12
N GLY A 222 12.31 0.76 -17.24
CA GLY A 222 12.77 2.12 -17.61
C GLY A 222 11.64 3.14 -17.77
N SER A 223 10.48 2.71 -18.25
CA SER A 223 9.25 3.52 -18.35
C SER A 223 8.79 4.06 -16.99
N GLU A 224 8.92 3.27 -15.94
CA GLU A 224 8.53 3.64 -14.58
C GLU A 224 9.47 4.70 -13.99
N ILE A 225 10.76 4.60 -14.27
CA ILE A 225 11.76 5.61 -13.86
C ILE A 225 11.48 6.94 -14.55
N ILE A 226 11.20 6.93 -15.86
CA ILE A 226 10.84 8.14 -16.61
C ILE A 226 9.53 8.74 -16.07
N GLY A 227 8.54 7.89 -15.79
CA GLY A 227 7.28 8.29 -15.18
C GLY A 227 7.50 8.95 -13.81
N PHE A 228 8.37 8.38 -12.98
CA PHE A 228 8.74 8.93 -11.68
C PHE A 228 9.36 10.34 -11.79
N VAL A 229 10.34 10.52 -12.69
CA VAL A 229 10.99 11.83 -12.89
C VAL A 229 9.98 12.87 -13.37
N LYS A 230 9.13 12.54 -14.36
CA LYS A 230 8.07 13.44 -14.82
C LYS A 230 7.11 13.83 -13.70
N GLY A 231 6.68 12.87 -12.89
CA GLY A 231 5.81 13.12 -11.76
C GLY A 231 6.46 14.00 -10.67
N LEU A 232 7.75 13.78 -10.40
CA LEU A 232 8.52 14.59 -9.46
C LEU A 232 8.59 16.06 -9.92
N VAL A 233 8.91 16.31 -11.21
CA VAL A 233 8.94 17.66 -11.79
C VAL A 233 7.55 18.31 -11.76
N TYR A 234 6.51 17.55 -12.09
CA TYR A 234 5.13 18.04 -12.02
C TYR A 234 4.76 18.46 -10.59
N LEU A 235 5.01 17.61 -9.61
CA LEU A 235 4.73 17.92 -8.20
C LEU A 235 5.54 19.14 -7.75
N PHE A 236 6.81 19.22 -8.07
CA PHE A 236 7.65 20.38 -7.73
C PHE A 236 7.14 21.69 -8.32
N ALA A 237 6.59 21.64 -9.54
CA ALA A 237 6.04 22.83 -10.20
C ALA A 237 4.63 23.23 -9.71
N THR A 238 3.92 22.29 -9.03
CA THR A 238 2.51 22.49 -8.62
C THR A 238 2.31 22.52 -7.11
N THR A 239 3.39 22.34 -6.35
CA THR A 239 3.41 22.36 -4.86
C THR A 239 4.30 23.47 -4.33
#